data_6756cc229cf32468b151e430d27d4ce0
#
_entry.id   6756cc229cf32468b151e430d27d4ce0
#
_cell.length_a   1.000
_cell.length_b   1.000
_cell.length_c   1.000
_cell.angle_alpha   90.00
_cell.angle_beta   90.00
_cell.angle_gamma   90.00
#
_symmetry.space_group_name_H-M   'P 1'
#
loop_
_entity.id
_entity.type
_entity.pdbx_description
1 polymer ?
#
loop_
_entity_poly.entity_id
_entity_poly.type
_entity_poly.pdbx_seq_one_letter_code
_entity_poly.pdbx_strand_id
1 'polypeptide(L)'
;MKKQTSVFENSLIWFGAGVSIAEILTGTYFAPLGFEKGILAVIIGHIIGCAMLFCAGLIGGKCRKSSMETVKMSFGNKGGLLFSVLNVIQLVGWTAIMIYDGSLSVNSILNMGDTGRWIACIVIGALIVLWILVGISNLGKLNTIAMAALFILTIVMCFFIFGNGNGMGAAGDDSMSFGAAVELSVAMPLSWLPLISDYTREAEKPFKATLASTLVYGAVSCWMYIIGMSASILTGESDIAKIMLKSGPVSYTHLTLPTICSV
;
A
#
# COMPACT_ATOMS: atom_id res chain seq x y z
N MET A 1 -12.77 -15.27 26.68
CA MET A 1 -11.65 -14.33 26.49
C MET A 1 -11.48 -14.12 24.99
N LYS A 2 -11.45 -12.88 24.49
CA LYS A 2 -11.09 -12.63 23.08
C LYS A 2 -9.68 -13.16 22.83
N LYS A 3 -9.48 -13.87 21.75
CA LYS A 3 -8.16 -14.36 21.33
C LYS A 3 -7.26 -13.16 21.05
N GLN A 4 -6.15 -13.04 21.76
CA GLN A 4 -5.16 -12.00 21.52
C GLN A 4 -4.29 -12.39 20.32
N THR A 5 -3.82 -11.38 19.57
CA THR A 5 -2.96 -11.59 18.42
C THR A 5 -1.48 -11.66 18.83
N SER A 6 -0.76 -12.60 18.27
CA SER A 6 0.69 -12.75 18.48
C SER A 6 1.48 -11.66 17.74
N VAL A 7 2.76 -11.53 18.08
CA VAL A 7 3.68 -10.62 17.35
C VAL A 7 3.79 -11.04 15.88
N PHE A 8 3.83 -12.34 15.61
CA PHE A 8 3.93 -12.87 14.24
C PHE A 8 2.67 -12.59 13.42
N GLU A 9 1.47 -12.80 13.98
CA GLU A 9 0.21 -12.48 13.32
C GLU A 9 0.13 -10.99 12.96
N ASN A 10 0.51 -10.10 13.88
CA ASN A 10 0.59 -8.66 13.60
C ASN A 10 1.58 -8.35 12.47
N SER A 11 2.78 -8.94 12.50
CA SER A 11 3.77 -8.76 11.45
C SER A 11 3.25 -9.21 10.08
N LEU A 12 2.53 -10.31 10.02
CA LEU A 12 1.97 -10.85 8.77
C LEU A 12 0.86 -9.95 8.20
N ILE A 13 0.01 -9.40 9.07
CA ILE A 13 -1.01 -8.41 8.66
C ILE A 13 -0.34 -7.19 8.02
N TRP A 14 0.69 -6.64 8.67
CA TRP A 14 1.36 -5.43 8.19
C TRP A 14 2.31 -5.69 7.01
N PHE A 15 2.82 -6.92 6.87
CA PHE A 15 3.45 -7.37 5.63
C PHE A 15 2.44 -7.31 4.48
N GLY A 16 1.24 -7.85 4.69
CA GLY A 16 0.17 -7.83 3.68
C GLY A 16 -0.28 -6.41 3.33
N ALA A 17 -0.33 -5.51 4.30
CA ALA A 17 -0.66 -4.10 4.07
C ALA A 17 0.38 -3.39 3.18
N GLY A 18 1.68 -3.72 3.37
CA GLY A 18 2.76 -3.16 2.55
C GLY A 18 2.87 -3.78 1.15
N VAL A 19 2.45 -5.04 0.96
CA VAL A 19 2.44 -5.70 -0.35
C VAL A 19 1.21 -5.26 -1.13
N SER A 20 1.27 -4.13 -1.81
CA SER A 20 0.14 -3.63 -2.58
C SER A 20 0.57 -2.93 -3.88
N ILE A 21 -0.34 -2.93 -4.85
CA ILE A 21 -0.15 -2.21 -6.12
C ILE A 21 -0.07 -0.70 -5.89
N ALA A 22 -0.82 -0.18 -4.92
CA ALA A 22 -0.79 1.24 -4.58
C ALA A 22 0.61 1.70 -4.14
N GLU A 23 1.31 0.88 -3.38
CA GLU A 23 2.70 1.15 -2.96
C GLU A 23 3.64 1.22 -4.17
N ILE A 24 3.51 0.28 -5.12
CA ILE A 24 4.30 0.26 -6.36
C ILE A 24 3.96 1.49 -7.21
N LEU A 25 2.67 1.80 -7.38
CA LEU A 25 2.21 2.95 -8.15
C LEU A 25 2.75 4.25 -7.55
N THR A 26 2.64 4.43 -6.24
CA THR A 26 3.19 5.61 -5.58
C THR A 26 4.71 5.71 -5.79
N GLY A 27 5.40 4.57 -5.77
CA GLY A 27 6.83 4.52 -6.10
C GLY A 27 7.16 5.08 -7.49
N THR A 28 6.30 4.89 -8.50
CA THR A 28 6.55 5.41 -9.85
C THR A 28 6.67 6.94 -9.89
N TYR A 29 6.00 7.65 -9.00
CA TYR A 29 6.05 9.11 -8.92
C TYR A 29 7.42 9.66 -8.50
N PHE A 30 8.31 8.83 -7.97
CA PHE A 30 9.66 9.23 -7.57
C PHE A 30 10.67 9.21 -8.73
N ALA A 31 10.29 8.66 -9.89
CA ALA A 31 11.15 8.58 -11.06
C ALA A 31 11.78 9.94 -11.47
N PRO A 32 11.08 11.10 -11.40
CA PRO A 32 11.65 12.40 -11.72
C PRO A 32 12.86 12.83 -10.88
N LEU A 33 13.04 12.26 -9.67
CA LEU A 33 14.23 12.53 -8.85
C LEU A 33 15.47 11.75 -9.30
N GLY A 34 15.28 10.72 -10.12
CA GLY A 34 16.31 9.73 -10.36
C GLY A 34 16.49 8.77 -9.20
N PHE A 35 17.28 7.71 -9.41
CA PHE A 35 17.35 6.57 -8.48
C PHE A 35 17.92 6.94 -7.11
N GLU A 36 19.06 7.64 -7.05
CA GLU A 36 19.75 7.92 -5.78
C GLU A 36 18.95 8.85 -4.86
N LYS A 37 18.51 10.01 -5.40
CA LYS A 37 17.70 10.97 -4.63
C LYS A 37 16.34 10.35 -4.25
N GLY A 38 15.75 9.55 -5.16
CA GLY A 38 14.49 8.88 -4.92
C GLY A 38 14.56 7.88 -3.76
N ILE A 39 15.57 7.00 -3.72
CA ILE A 39 15.79 6.09 -2.58
C ILE A 39 15.96 6.86 -1.27
N LEU A 40 16.75 7.93 -1.28
CA LEU A 40 16.97 8.71 -0.07
C LEU A 40 15.67 9.34 0.43
N ALA A 41 14.84 9.89 -0.47
CA ALA A 41 13.53 10.44 -0.13
C ALA A 41 12.58 9.38 0.43
N VAL A 42 12.55 8.20 -0.19
CA VAL A 42 11.74 7.05 0.27
C VAL A 42 12.15 6.64 1.69
N ILE A 43 13.44 6.44 1.94
CA ILE A 43 13.93 5.99 3.25
C ILE A 43 13.65 7.03 4.33
N ILE A 44 13.96 8.31 4.08
CA ILE A 44 13.72 9.38 5.06
C ILE A 44 12.24 9.50 5.37
N GLY A 45 11.37 9.50 4.35
CA GLY A 45 9.93 9.61 4.54
C GLY A 45 9.36 8.44 5.31
N HIS A 46 9.76 7.19 4.99
CA HIS A 46 9.31 6.01 5.73
C HIS A 46 9.82 5.98 7.17
N ILE A 47 11.05 6.43 7.45
CA ILE A 47 11.54 6.55 8.83
C ILE A 47 10.63 7.49 9.64
N ILE A 48 10.31 8.66 9.09
CA ILE A 48 9.45 9.65 9.76
C ILE A 48 8.03 9.08 9.92
N GLY A 49 7.42 8.61 8.84
CA GLY A 49 6.05 8.11 8.83
C GLY A 49 5.87 6.89 9.73
N CYS A 50 6.79 5.91 9.67
CA CYS A 50 6.75 4.72 10.51
C CYS A 50 7.01 5.03 11.99
N ALA A 51 7.84 6.03 12.33
CA ALA A 51 8.00 6.48 13.71
C ALA A 51 6.67 7.03 14.28
N MET A 52 5.94 7.82 13.50
CA MET A 52 4.62 8.32 13.89
C MET A 52 3.60 7.18 13.98
N LEU A 53 3.60 6.26 13.02
CA LEU A 53 2.75 5.06 13.01
C LEU A 53 3.02 4.20 14.25
N PHE A 54 4.28 4.00 14.61
CA PHE A 54 4.67 3.29 15.84
C PHE A 54 4.10 3.96 17.09
N CYS A 55 4.23 5.27 17.22
CA CYS A 55 3.70 6.00 18.37
C CYS A 55 2.18 5.82 18.50
N ALA A 56 1.43 5.96 17.40
CA ALA A 56 -0.01 5.77 17.38
C ALA A 56 -0.40 4.34 17.77
N GLY A 57 0.22 3.34 17.16
CA GLY A 57 -0.04 1.93 17.46
C GLY A 57 0.32 1.54 18.90
N LEU A 58 1.39 2.13 19.46
CA LEU A 58 1.78 1.87 20.84
C LEU A 58 0.77 2.45 21.84
N ILE A 59 0.19 3.63 21.57
CA ILE A 59 -0.88 4.20 22.37
C ILE A 59 -2.08 3.24 22.40
N GLY A 60 -2.55 2.82 21.22
CA GLY A 60 -3.68 1.89 21.11
C GLY A 60 -3.43 0.56 21.81
N GLY A 61 -2.24 -0.01 21.61
CA GLY A 61 -1.84 -1.28 22.23
C GLY A 61 -1.76 -1.21 23.77
N LYS A 62 -1.19 -0.12 24.31
CA LYS A 62 -1.09 0.09 25.78
C LYS A 62 -2.44 0.39 26.40
N CYS A 63 -3.25 1.23 25.76
CA CYS A 63 -4.57 1.63 26.27
C CYS A 63 -5.66 0.61 25.98
N ARG A 64 -5.39 -0.40 25.15
CA ARG A 64 -6.38 -1.39 24.68
C ARG A 64 -7.60 -0.74 24.03
N LYS A 65 -7.38 0.34 23.27
CA LYS A 65 -8.41 1.13 22.61
C LYS A 65 -8.21 1.19 21.10
N SER A 66 -9.31 1.35 20.37
CA SER A 66 -9.28 1.60 18.94
C SER A 66 -8.64 2.95 18.60
N SER A 67 -8.28 3.17 17.35
CA SER A 67 -7.70 4.44 16.90
C SER A 67 -8.63 5.61 17.23
N MET A 68 -9.92 5.48 16.94
CA MET A 68 -10.89 6.55 17.23
C MET A 68 -11.15 6.74 18.73
N GLU A 69 -11.04 5.69 19.54
CA GLU A 69 -11.11 5.81 21.01
C GLU A 69 -9.88 6.50 21.59
N THR A 70 -8.69 6.27 21.03
CA THR A 70 -7.48 6.98 21.48
C THR A 70 -7.54 8.47 21.14
N VAL A 71 -8.08 8.83 19.96
CA VAL A 71 -8.31 10.23 19.57
C VAL A 71 -9.26 10.94 20.55
N LYS A 72 -10.32 10.26 21.02
CA LYS A 72 -11.23 10.83 22.04
C LYS A 72 -10.54 11.16 23.34
N MET A 73 -9.46 10.47 23.71
CA MET A 73 -8.72 10.77 24.94
C MET A 73 -8.07 12.17 24.90
N SER A 74 -7.66 12.62 23.71
CA SER A 74 -6.99 13.92 23.53
C SER A 74 -7.98 15.03 23.14
N PHE A 75 -8.98 14.74 22.31
CA PHE A 75 -9.86 15.72 21.68
C PHE A 75 -11.32 15.68 22.19
N GLY A 76 -11.60 14.79 23.15
CA GLY A 76 -12.95 14.60 23.69
C GLY A 76 -13.94 14.01 22.68
N ASN A 77 -15.22 13.94 23.05
CA ASN A 77 -16.23 13.27 22.23
C ASN A 77 -16.49 14.00 20.90
N LYS A 78 -16.54 15.33 20.90
CA LYS A 78 -16.79 16.14 19.69
C LYS A 78 -15.62 16.05 18.72
N GLY A 79 -14.38 16.17 19.21
CA GLY A 79 -13.18 15.97 18.37
C GLY A 79 -13.07 14.53 17.86
N GLY A 80 -13.35 13.53 18.70
CA GLY A 80 -13.39 12.15 18.29
C GLY A 80 -14.40 11.87 17.16
N LEU A 81 -15.57 12.53 17.19
CA LEU A 81 -16.55 12.42 16.11
C LEU A 81 -16.00 13.03 14.80
N LEU A 82 -15.39 14.22 14.87
CA LEU A 82 -14.79 14.88 13.71
C LEU A 82 -13.74 13.97 13.05
N PHE A 83 -12.78 13.43 13.82
CA PHE A 83 -11.75 12.55 13.31
C PHE A 83 -12.32 11.22 12.77
N SER A 84 -13.40 10.70 13.37
CA SER A 84 -14.09 9.51 12.84
C SER A 84 -14.69 9.78 11.46
N VAL A 85 -15.32 10.93 11.26
CA VAL A 85 -15.87 11.33 9.95
C VAL A 85 -14.75 11.49 8.92
N LEU A 86 -13.67 12.19 9.29
CA LEU A 86 -12.50 12.36 8.40
C LEU A 86 -11.88 11.00 8.02
N ASN A 87 -11.79 10.07 8.96
CA ASN A 87 -11.29 8.72 8.66
C ASN A 87 -12.21 7.95 7.71
N VAL A 88 -13.53 8.07 7.86
CA VAL A 88 -14.47 7.47 6.90
C VAL A 88 -14.29 8.08 5.51
N ILE A 89 -14.16 9.40 5.40
CA ILE A 89 -13.91 10.08 4.12
C ILE A 89 -12.60 9.58 3.48
N GLN A 90 -11.53 9.46 4.29
CA GLN A 90 -10.26 8.90 3.84
C GLN A 90 -10.42 7.48 3.28
N LEU A 91 -11.11 6.59 4.00
CA LEU A 91 -11.33 5.20 3.57
C LEU A 91 -12.16 5.11 2.28
N VAL A 92 -13.20 5.94 2.15
CA VAL A 92 -13.96 6.06 0.90
C VAL A 92 -13.06 6.56 -0.24
N GLY A 93 -12.21 7.54 0.01
CA GLY A 93 -11.23 8.04 -0.95
C GLY A 93 -10.28 6.93 -1.42
N TRP A 94 -9.68 6.17 -0.50
CA TRP A 94 -8.84 5.04 -0.83
C TRP A 94 -9.56 3.98 -1.65
N THR A 95 -10.79 3.63 -1.27
CA THR A 95 -11.61 2.66 -2.03
C THR A 95 -11.85 3.15 -3.46
N ALA A 96 -12.16 4.43 -3.64
CA ALA A 96 -12.36 5.02 -4.97
C ALA A 96 -11.07 4.98 -5.81
N ILE A 97 -9.91 5.32 -5.23
CA ILE A 97 -8.60 5.26 -5.88
C ILE A 97 -8.32 3.82 -6.33
N MET A 98 -8.48 2.83 -5.45
CA MET A 98 -8.22 1.42 -5.77
C MET A 98 -9.11 0.90 -6.90
N ILE A 99 -10.41 1.24 -6.90
CA ILE A 99 -11.33 0.89 -7.97
C ILE A 99 -10.89 1.52 -9.29
N TYR A 100 -10.52 2.81 -9.25
CA TYR A 100 -10.09 3.53 -10.43
C TYR A 100 -8.78 2.97 -11.02
N ASP A 101 -7.77 2.74 -10.21
CA ASP A 101 -6.48 2.17 -10.63
C ASP A 101 -6.64 0.74 -11.17
N GLY A 102 -7.47 -0.07 -10.52
CA GLY A 102 -7.86 -1.38 -11.03
C GLY A 102 -8.53 -1.29 -12.40
N SER A 103 -9.41 -0.31 -12.59
CA SER A 103 -10.09 -0.10 -13.88
C SER A 103 -9.13 0.36 -14.99
N LEU A 104 -8.15 1.20 -14.66
CA LEU A 104 -7.08 1.58 -15.60
C LEU A 104 -6.27 0.37 -16.03
N SER A 105 -5.89 -0.49 -15.09
CA SER A 105 -5.13 -1.72 -15.37
C SER A 105 -5.91 -2.66 -16.29
N VAL A 106 -7.19 -2.89 -16.02
CA VAL A 106 -8.06 -3.71 -16.90
C VAL A 106 -8.21 -3.08 -18.28
N ASN A 107 -8.44 -1.77 -18.33
CA ASN A 107 -8.60 -1.08 -19.62
C ASN A 107 -7.32 -1.04 -20.45
N SER A 108 -6.15 -0.96 -19.83
CA SER A 108 -4.86 -1.04 -20.52
C SER A 108 -4.62 -2.41 -21.18
N ILE A 109 -5.17 -3.48 -20.60
CA ILE A 109 -5.07 -4.84 -21.15
C ILE A 109 -6.10 -5.08 -22.26
N LEU A 110 -7.36 -4.66 -22.03
CA LEU A 110 -8.47 -4.99 -22.91
C LEU A 110 -8.74 -3.93 -24.00
N ASN A 111 -8.10 -2.76 -23.93
CA ASN A 111 -8.24 -1.65 -24.87
C ASN A 111 -9.69 -1.23 -25.17
N MET A 112 -10.56 -1.21 -24.15
CA MET A 112 -11.98 -0.94 -24.29
C MET A 112 -12.36 0.55 -24.34
N GLY A 113 -11.37 1.45 -24.27
CA GLY A 113 -11.56 2.90 -24.26
C GLY A 113 -12.24 3.42 -22.96
N ASP A 114 -12.76 4.64 -23.01
CA ASP A 114 -13.35 5.30 -21.81
C ASP A 114 -14.60 4.59 -21.29
N THR A 115 -15.47 4.11 -22.17
CA THR A 115 -16.67 3.35 -21.77
C THR A 115 -16.27 2.07 -21.04
N GLY A 116 -15.24 1.37 -21.54
CA GLY A 116 -14.74 0.14 -20.90
C GLY A 116 -14.19 0.40 -19.51
N ARG A 117 -13.50 1.53 -19.30
CA ARG A 117 -13.00 1.94 -17.98
C ARG A 117 -14.17 2.09 -16.97
N TRP A 118 -15.27 2.75 -17.33
CA TRP A 118 -16.42 2.89 -16.46
C TRP A 118 -17.09 1.54 -16.15
N ILE A 119 -17.19 0.66 -17.14
CA ILE A 119 -17.68 -0.71 -16.94
C ILE A 119 -16.79 -1.46 -15.96
N ALA A 120 -15.46 -1.37 -16.12
CA ALA A 120 -14.51 -1.99 -15.20
C ALA A 120 -14.66 -1.46 -13.77
N CYS A 121 -14.83 -0.13 -13.58
CA CYS A 121 -15.09 0.44 -12.24
C CYS A 121 -16.36 -0.18 -11.60
N ILE A 122 -17.44 -0.30 -12.35
CA ILE A 122 -18.69 -0.87 -11.85
C ILE A 122 -18.50 -2.35 -11.48
N VAL A 123 -17.83 -3.11 -12.33
CA VAL A 123 -17.57 -4.54 -12.08
C VAL A 123 -16.68 -4.73 -10.84
N ILE A 124 -15.58 -3.99 -10.74
CA ILE A 124 -14.68 -4.05 -9.57
C ILE A 124 -15.44 -3.66 -8.30
N GLY A 125 -16.19 -2.56 -8.32
CA GLY A 125 -17.01 -2.13 -7.19
C GLY A 125 -18.05 -3.18 -6.78
N ALA A 126 -18.72 -3.81 -7.74
CA ALA A 126 -19.66 -4.90 -7.47
C ALA A 126 -18.99 -6.14 -6.86
N LEU A 127 -17.78 -6.48 -7.34
CA LEU A 127 -16.98 -7.58 -6.77
C LEU A 127 -16.56 -7.29 -5.33
N ILE A 128 -16.19 -6.04 -4.99
CA ILE A 128 -15.86 -5.65 -3.62
C ILE A 128 -17.09 -5.80 -2.71
N VAL A 129 -18.26 -5.33 -3.16
CA VAL A 129 -19.51 -5.51 -2.39
C VAL A 129 -19.82 -6.99 -2.19
N LEU A 130 -19.73 -7.80 -3.24
CA LEU A 130 -19.92 -9.25 -3.15
C LEU A 130 -18.93 -9.89 -2.16
N TRP A 131 -17.67 -9.48 -2.20
CA TRP A 131 -16.62 -9.94 -1.27
C TRP A 131 -16.99 -9.66 0.18
N ILE A 132 -17.46 -8.45 0.46
CA ILE A 132 -17.89 -8.06 1.82
C ILE A 132 -19.11 -8.90 2.26
N LEU A 133 -20.08 -9.14 1.35
CA LEU A 133 -21.28 -9.92 1.65
C LEU A 133 -20.98 -11.41 1.93
N VAL A 134 -20.02 -12.00 1.20
CA VAL A 134 -19.57 -13.38 1.43
C VAL A 134 -18.83 -13.52 2.76
N GLY A 135 -18.25 -12.43 3.26
CA GLY A 135 -17.54 -12.35 4.53
C GLY A 135 -16.03 -12.53 4.40
N ILE A 136 -15.31 -11.59 4.97
CA ILE A 136 -13.84 -11.50 4.93
C ILE A 136 -13.15 -12.76 5.49
N SER A 137 -13.74 -13.39 6.49
CA SER A 137 -13.20 -14.62 7.11
C SER A 137 -13.15 -15.83 6.16
N ASN A 138 -14.10 -15.93 5.24
CA ASN A 138 -14.17 -17.03 4.27
C ASN A 138 -13.16 -16.87 3.14
N LEU A 139 -12.74 -15.63 2.87
CA LEU A 139 -11.85 -15.27 1.77
C LEU A 139 -10.40 -15.07 2.20
N GLY A 140 -10.08 -15.26 3.49
CA GLY A 140 -8.74 -15.08 4.03
C GLY A 140 -7.67 -15.91 3.32
N LYS A 141 -7.98 -17.14 2.91
CA LYS A 141 -7.06 -17.98 2.14
C LYS A 141 -6.78 -17.40 0.75
N LEU A 142 -7.83 -16.90 0.07
CA LEU A 142 -7.69 -16.28 -1.25
C LEU A 142 -6.86 -15.01 -1.17
N ASN A 143 -7.10 -14.16 -0.18
CA ASN A 143 -6.29 -12.97 0.07
C ASN A 143 -4.81 -13.32 0.33
N THR A 144 -4.53 -14.36 1.13
CA THR A 144 -3.16 -14.82 1.38
C THR A 144 -2.47 -15.28 0.09
N ILE A 145 -3.19 -16.03 -0.77
CA ILE A 145 -2.65 -16.49 -2.06
C ILE A 145 -2.37 -15.30 -2.98
N ALA A 146 -3.31 -14.34 -3.06
CA ALA A 146 -3.15 -13.15 -3.88
C ALA A 146 -1.95 -12.29 -3.43
N MET A 147 -1.81 -12.06 -2.12
CA MET A 147 -0.68 -11.35 -1.53
C MET A 147 0.65 -12.06 -1.80
N ALA A 148 0.70 -13.39 -1.65
CA ALA A 148 1.90 -14.17 -1.96
C ALA A 148 2.25 -14.10 -3.45
N ALA A 149 1.25 -14.20 -4.34
CA ALA A 149 1.45 -14.08 -5.78
C ALA A 149 1.97 -12.68 -6.16
N LEU A 150 1.40 -11.61 -5.59
CA LEU A 150 1.88 -10.24 -5.80
C LEU A 150 3.33 -10.08 -5.31
N PHE A 151 3.65 -10.60 -4.13
CA PHE A 151 5.02 -10.55 -3.62
C PHE A 151 6.02 -11.29 -4.50
N ILE A 152 5.68 -12.49 -4.97
CA ILE A 152 6.52 -13.25 -5.93
C ILE A 152 6.71 -12.44 -7.22
N LEU A 153 5.64 -11.81 -7.71
CA LEU A 153 5.72 -10.96 -8.89
C LEU A 153 6.70 -9.80 -8.70
N THR A 154 6.71 -9.15 -7.54
CA THR A 154 7.67 -8.07 -7.25
C THR A 154 9.11 -8.56 -7.22
N ILE A 155 9.35 -9.79 -6.77
CA ILE A 155 10.68 -10.43 -6.85
C ILE A 155 11.10 -10.65 -8.32
N VAL A 156 10.17 -11.15 -9.16
CA VAL A 156 10.43 -11.32 -10.59
C VAL A 156 10.72 -9.98 -11.27
N MET A 157 9.94 -8.94 -10.94
CA MET A 157 10.21 -7.57 -11.41
C MET A 157 11.60 -7.07 -10.98
N CYS A 158 12.03 -7.37 -9.77
CA CYS A 158 13.38 -7.04 -9.30
C CYS A 158 14.47 -7.65 -10.20
N PHE A 159 14.36 -8.94 -10.52
CA PHE A 159 15.33 -9.58 -11.41
C PHE A 159 15.33 -8.95 -12.79
N PHE A 160 14.17 -8.57 -13.33
CA PHE A 160 14.07 -7.88 -14.60
C PHE A 160 14.69 -6.48 -14.57
N ILE A 161 14.39 -5.68 -13.55
CA ILE A 161 14.85 -4.28 -13.42
C ILE A 161 16.36 -4.24 -13.16
N PHE A 162 16.83 -5.03 -12.20
CA PHE A 162 18.23 -4.96 -11.74
C PHE A 162 19.15 -5.93 -12.50
N GLY A 163 18.62 -7.02 -13.09
CA GLY A 163 19.41 -8.00 -13.83
C GLY A 163 20.00 -7.46 -15.14
N ASN A 164 19.38 -6.47 -15.76
CA ASN A 164 19.84 -5.85 -17.00
C ASN A 164 20.73 -4.60 -16.80
N GLY A 165 21.00 -4.20 -15.56
CA GLY A 165 21.93 -3.10 -15.21
C GLY A 165 21.50 -1.68 -15.63
N ASN A 166 20.38 -1.53 -16.33
CA ASN A 166 19.97 -0.28 -16.97
C ASN A 166 19.08 0.63 -16.13
N GLY A 167 18.56 0.13 -14.99
CA GLY A 167 17.57 0.86 -14.18
C GLY A 167 18.12 1.91 -13.23
N MET A 168 19.46 1.97 -13.03
CA MET A 168 20.08 2.80 -11.98
C MET A 168 20.75 4.08 -12.48
N GLY A 169 20.88 4.28 -13.77
CA GLY A 169 21.74 5.33 -14.35
C GLY A 169 21.01 6.52 -14.96
N ALA A 170 19.69 6.51 -15.04
CA ALA A 170 18.97 7.65 -15.59
C ALA A 170 18.91 8.81 -14.56
N ALA A 171 19.46 9.95 -14.94
CA ALA A 171 19.31 11.19 -14.19
C ALA A 171 17.82 11.59 -14.19
N GLY A 172 17.33 12.04 -13.04
CA GLY A 172 15.99 12.62 -12.95
C GLY A 172 15.90 13.92 -13.76
N ASP A 173 14.69 14.31 -14.13
CA ASP A 173 14.39 15.59 -14.79
C ASP A 173 14.17 16.73 -13.78
N ASP A 174 14.31 16.41 -12.47
CA ASP A 174 14.10 17.33 -11.34
C ASP A 174 12.72 18.05 -11.35
N SER A 175 11.72 17.50 -12.05
CA SER A 175 10.34 18.06 -12.06
C SER A 175 9.63 17.89 -10.70
N MET A 176 10.11 17.00 -9.83
CA MET A 176 9.67 16.85 -8.45
C MET A 176 10.75 17.35 -7.48
N SER A 177 10.37 18.19 -6.52
CA SER A 177 11.30 18.61 -5.48
C SER A 177 11.56 17.48 -4.48
N PHE A 178 12.78 17.44 -3.91
CA PHE A 178 13.14 16.44 -2.90
C PHE A 178 12.19 16.48 -1.66
N GLY A 179 11.80 17.69 -1.23
CA GLY A 179 10.86 17.86 -0.12
C GLY A 179 9.49 17.27 -0.41
N ALA A 180 8.94 17.50 -1.60
CA ALA A 180 7.66 16.91 -2.03
C ALA A 180 7.74 15.38 -2.09
N ALA A 181 8.86 14.81 -2.51
CA ALA A 181 9.07 13.38 -2.51
C ALA A 181 9.11 12.81 -1.08
N VAL A 182 9.83 13.46 -0.15
CA VAL A 182 9.82 13.05 1.27
C VAL A 182 8.41 13.12 1.84
N GLU A 183 7.66 14.19 1.56
CA GLU A 183 6.26 14.33 1.99
C GLU A 183 5.39 13.18 1.47
N LEU A 184 5.47 12.88 0.17
CA LEU A 184 4.73 11.77 -0.43
C LEU A 184 5.10 10.42 0.20
N SER A 185 6.37 10.22 0.54
CA SER A 185 6.84 9.02 1.23
C SER A 185 6.34 8.92 2.68
N VAL A 186 6.24 10.04 3.39
CA VAL A 186 5.65 10.11 4.74
C VAL A 186 4.16 9.82 4.71
N ALA A 187 3.46 10.30 3.70
CA ALA A 187 1.99 10.24 3.59
C ALA A 187 1.46 8.80 3.62
N MET A 188 2.18 7.84 3.05
CA MET A 188 1.73 6.46 2.97
C MET A 188 1.64 5.78 4.35
N PRO A 189 2.67 5.72 5.19
CA PRO A 189 2.53 5.24 6.56
C PRO A 189 1.51 6.05 7.38
N LEU A 190 1.40 7.36 7.14
CA LEU A 190 0.42 8.20 7.84
C LEU A 190 -1.02 7.87 7.48
N SER A 191 -1.29 7.39 6.27
CA SER A 191 -2.63 6.94 5.86
C SER A 191 -3.15 5.77 6.73
N TRP A 192 -2.25 4.99 7.30
CA TRP A 192 -2.56 3.89 8.22
C TRP A 192 -2.64 4.30 9.70
N LEU A 193 -2.21 5.52 10.03
CA LEU A 193 -2.20 6.01 11.41
C LEU A 193 -3.59 5.95 12.08
N PRO A 194 -4.70 6.29 11.41
CA PRO A 194 -6.04 6.18 12.00
C PRO A 194 -6.53 4.75 12.20
N LEU A 195 -5.77 3.74 11.80
CA LEU A 195 -6.19 2.33 11.80
C LEU A 195 -5.29 1.44 12.66
N ILE A 196 -4.01 1.77 12.84
CA ILE A 196 -3.05 0.86 13.48
C ILE A 196 -3.46 0.43 14.89
N SER A 197 -4.07 1.33 15.68
CA SER A 197 -4.49 1.01 17.04
C SER A 197 -5.59 -0.06 17.09
N ASP A 198 -6.40 -0.19 16.02
CA ASP A 198 -7.43 -1.22 15.93
C ASP A 198 -6.84 -2.64 15.90
N TYR A 199 -5.64 -2.78 15.37
CA TYR A 199 -4.89 -4.05 15.36
C TYR A 199 -4.09 -4.24 16.65
N THR A 200 -3.34 -3.22 17.07
CA THR A 200 -2.43 -3.33 18.21
C THR A 200 -3.12 -3.43 19.56
N ARG A 201 -4.37 -2.96 19.69
CA ARG A 201 -5.17 -3.12 20.92
C ARG A 201 -5.43 -4.58 21.29
N GLU A 202 -5.47 -5.47 20.32
CA GLU A 202 -5.70 -6.91 20.54
C GLU A 202 -4.38 -7.69 20.71
N ALA A 203 -3.21 -7.03 20.60
CA ALA A 203 -1.92 -7.70 20.66
C ALA A 203 -1.58 -8.20 22.07
N GLU A 204 -1.06 -9.43 22.17
CA GLU A 204 -0.59 -10.04 23.44
C GLU A 204 0.54 -9.21 24.06
N LYS A 205 1.51 -8.77 23.23
CA LYS A 205 2.68 -7.97 23.63
C LYS A 205 2.70 -6.65 22.85
N PRO A 206 1.97 -5.61 23.32
CA PRO A 206 1.73 -4.38 22.56
C PRO A 206 2.97 -3.72 21.98
N PHE A 207 4.02 -3.55 22.79
CA PHE A 207 5.27 -2.91 22.32
C PHE A 207 5.94 -3.73 21.20
N LYS A 208 6.13 -5.05 21.42
CA LYS A 208 6.80 -5.91 20.43
C LYS A 208 5.96 -6.05 19.16
N ALA A 209 4.64 -6.19 19.30
CA ALA A 209 3.74 -6.29 18.15
C ALA A 209 3.72 -5.00 17.35
N THR A 210 3.61 -3.83 17.98
CA THR A 210 3.64 -2.54 17.27
C THR A 210 4.99 -2.32 16.58
N LEU A 211 6.10 -2.59 17.28
CA LEU A 211 7.44 -2.43 16.69
C LEU A 211 7.61 -3.35 15.47
N ALA A 212 7.24 -4.62 15.59
CA ALA A 212 7.34 -5.57 14.50
C ALA A 212 6.43 -5.17 13.32
N SER A 213 5.20 -4.73 13.59
CA SER A 213 4.26 -4.25 12.58
C SER A 213 4.83 -3.08 11.77
N THR A 214 5.34 -2.06 12.47
CA THR A 214 5.86 -0.86 11.80
C THR A 214 7.16 -1.10 11.06
N LEU A 215 8.05 -1.93 11.58
CA LEU A 215 9.30 -2.29 10.90
C LEU A 215 9.05 -3.14 9.65
N VAL A 216 8.17 -4.14 9.75
CA VAL A 216 7.80 -4.99 8.62
C VAL A 216 7.10 -4.17 7.55
N TYR A 217 6.10 -3.37 7.93
CA TYR A 217 5.41 -2.49 6.99
C TYR A 217 6.39 -1.54 6.29
N GLY A 218 7.21 -0.81 7.06
CA GLY A 218 8.16 0.15 6.50
C GLY A 218 9.18 -0.49 5.54
N ALA A 219 9.70 -1.68 5.89
CA ALA A 219 10.63 -2.39 5.02
C ALA A 219 9.97 -2.84 3.70
N VAL A 220 8.75 -3.39 3.79
CA VAL A 220 8.01 -3.87 2.61
C VAL A 220 7.54 -2.71 1.74
N SER A 221 7.01 -1.64 2.34
CA SER A 221 6.58 -0.44 1.63
C SER A 221 7.77 0.23 0.91
N CYS A 222 8.92 0.41 1.58
CA CYS A 222 10.15 0.88 0.92
C CYS A 222 10.53 0.01 -0.28
N TRP A 223 10.45 -1.32 -0.14
CA TRP A 223 10.72 -2.26 -1.22
C TRP A 223 9.79 -2.03 -2.41
N MET A 224 8.49 -1.90 -2.19
CA MET A 224 7.49 -1.66 -3.24
C MET A 224 7.72 -0.32 -3.94
N TYR A 225 8.03 0.73 -3.19
CA TYR A 225 8.37 2.06 -3.73
C TYR A 225 9.61 2.01 -4.62
N ILE A 226 10.67 1.34 -4.17
CA ILE A 226 11.92 1.21 -4.93
C ILE A 226 11.67 0.45 -6.23
N ILE A 227 10.87 -0.61 -6.20
CA ILE A 227 10.49 -1.35 -7.41
C ILE A 227 9.70 -0.45 -8.37
N GLY A 228 8.67 0.23 -7.88
CA GLY A 228 7.84 1.12 -8.70
C GLY A 228 8.65 2.23 -9.35
N MET A 229 9.48 2.92 -8.58
CA MET A 229 10.39 3.95 -9.05
C MET A 229 11.36 3.43 -10.11
N SER A 230 12.03 2.32 -9.83
CA SER A 230 13.02 1.74 -10.72
C SER A 230 12.39 1.25 -12.02
N ALA A 231 11.20 0.67 -11.94
CA ALA A 231 10.43 0.24 -13.10
C ALA A 231 10.01 1.42 -13.98
N SER A 232 9.59 2.53 -13.38
CA SER A 232 9.24 3.75 -14.09
C SER A 232 10.46 4.40 -14.76
N ILE A 233 11.59 4.46 -14.06
CA ILE A 233 12.87 4.95 -14.64
C ILE A 233 13.28 4.10 -15.85
N LEU A 234 13.17 2.78 -15.75
CA LEU A 234 13.58 1.87 -16.81
C LEU A 234 12.67 1.92 -18.04
N THR A 235 11.36 2.03 -17.85
CA THR A 235 10.37 1.92 -18.93
C THR A 235 9.91 3.27 -19.48
N GLY A 236 10.12 4.36 -18.74
CA GLY A 236 9.58 5.69 -19.03
C GLY A 236 8.05 5.79 -18.82
N GLU A 237 7.45 4.81 -18.13
CA GLU A 237 6.01 4.76 -17.89
C GLU A 237 5.71 4.88 -16.39
N SER A 238 4.60 5.52 -16.06
CA SER A 238 4.08 5.57 -14.69
C SER A 238 2.89 4.64 -14.47
N ASP A 239 2.29 4.13 -15.54
CA ASP A 239 1.19 3.15 -15.50
C ASP A 239 1.76 1.73 -15.30
N ILE A 240 1.39 1.09 -14.20
CA ILE A 240 1.87 -0.26 -13.84
C ILE A 240 1.55 -1.26 -14.95
N ALA A 241 0.35 -1.21 -15.55
CA ALA A 241 -0.02 -2.13 -16.61
C ALA A 241 0.89 -1.96 -17.84
N LYS A 242 1.22 -0.72 -18.22
CA LYS A 242 2.16 -0.43 -19.33
C LYS A 242 3.60 -0.85 -18.98
N ILE A 243 4.03 -0.60 -17.74
CA ILE A 243 5.33 -1.06 -17.27
C ILE A 243 5.45 -2.57 -17.45
N MET A 244 4.43 -3.31 -17.07
CA MET A 244 4.44 -4.76 -17.16
C MET A 244 4.32 -5.26 -18.60
N LEU A 245 3.57 -4.56 -19.45
CA LEU A 245 3.53 -4.85 -20.88
C LEU A 245 4.92 -4.73 -21.54
N LYS A 246 5.67 -3.70 -21.17
CA LYS A 246 7.05 -3.48 -21.66
C LYS A 246 8.05 -4.44 -21.05
N SER A 247 7.76 -5.00 -19.88
CA SER A 247 8.67 -5.94 -19.17
C SER A 247 8.69 -7.35 -19.73
N GLY A 248 7.83 -7.69 -20.68
CA GLY A 248 7.85 -8.95 -21.43
C GLY A 248 6.71 -9.93 -21.11
N PRO A 249 6.64 -11.08 -21.80
CA PRO A 249 5.46 -11.96 -21.85
C PRO A 249 5.09 -12.67 -20.53
N VAL A 250 5.96 -12.67 -19.54
CA VAL A 250 5.70 -13.31 -18.22
C VAL A 250 4.66 -12.55 -17.40
N SER A 251 4.42 -11.28 -17.75
CA SER A 251 3.57 -10.37 -16.98
C SER A 251 2.07 -10.57 -17.16
N TYR A 252 1.63 -11.10 -18.30
CA TYR A 252 0.20 -11.13 -18.65
C TYR A 252 -0.65 -12.10 -17.83
N THR A 253 -0.11 -13.25 -17.47
CA THR A 253 -0.88 -14.33 -16.84
C THR A 253 -1.01 -14.19 -15.32
N HIS A 254 -0.15 -13.42 -14.69
CA HIS A 254 -0.09 -13.37 -13.22
C HIS A 254 -0.69 -12.09 -12.61
N LEU A 255 -1.08 -11.11 -13.42
CA LEU A 255 -1.52 -9.79 -12.93
C LEU A 255 -3.00 -9.65 -12.69
N THR A 256 -3.82 -10.31 -13.49
CA THR A 256 -5.28 -10.14 -13.42
C THR A 256 -5.87 -10.68 -12.13
N LEU A 257 -5.28 -11.70 -11.53
CA LEU A 257 -5.77 -12.31 -10.29
C LEU A 257 -5.39 -11.51 -9.02
N PRO A 258 -4.12 -11.07 -8.81
CA PRO A 258 -3.76 -10.32 -7.60
C PRO A 258 -4.38 -8.93 -7.52
N THR A 259 -4.56 -8.26 -8.67
CA THR A 259 -5.12 -6.89 -8.71
C THR A 259 -6.56 -6.83 -8.21
N ILE A 260 -7.35 -7.86 -8.50
CA ILE A 260 -8.74 -7.97 -8.06
C ILE A 260 -8.83 -8.34 -6.57
N CYS A 261 -7.81 -9.00 -6.03
CA CYS A 261 -7.83 -9.51 -4.66
C CYS A 261 -7.08 -8.62 -3.64
N SER A 262 -6.39 -7.57 -4.08
CA SER A 262 -5.62 -6.66 -3.19
C SER A 262 -6.38 -5.38 -2.82
N VAL A 263 -7.66 -5.29 -3.14
CA VAL A 263 -8.57 -4.19 -2.76
C VAL A 263 -9.30 -4.46 -1.45
#